data_d1efc1d8fa8fd8b7b524459d805d8985
#
_entry.id   d1efc1d8fa8fd8b7b524459d805d8985
#
_cell.length_a   1.000
_cell.length_b   1.000
_cell.length_c   1.000
_cell.angle_alpha   90.00
_cell.angle_beta   90.00
_cell.angle_gamma   90.00
#
_symmetry.space_group_name_H-M   'P 1'
#
loop_
_entity.id
_entity.type
_entity.pdbx_description
1 polymer ?
#
loop_
_entity_poly.entity_id
_entity_poly.type
_entity_poly.pdbx_seq_one_letter_code
_entity_poly.pdbx_strand_id
1 'polypeptide(L)'
;ALPIFTVEESKTGETSLETVEGIQFDRGYKSMYFTTDNNTMSAVLKDPLILIYNGRLTSVKELLPVLEGTSQTDSSLLIIAEDIDGEALSTLIVNKMRGMLKAVAVKAPDFGDRRLAVLEDIATVTGGTVISPEKGMKLERFNSDWFGKARVVTVTKDTTTIVDGARSEE
;
A
#
# COMPACT_ATOMS: atom_id res chain seq x y z
N ALA A 1 -13.89 -0.90 3.33
CA ALA A 1 -13.25 -1.28 2.07
C ALA A 1 -14.11 -2.29 1.33
N LEU A 2 -14.24 -2.09 0.04
CA LEU A 2 -15.05 -2.97 -0.79
C LEU A 2 -14.20 -3.53 -1.92
N PRO A 3 -14.40 -4.81 -2.27
CA PRO A 3 -13.73 -5.37 -3.44
C PRO A 3 -14.12 -4.60 -4.69
N ILE A 4 -13.17 -4.45 -5.59
CA ILE A 4 -13.41 -3.76 -6.86
C ILE A 4 -13.38 -4.78 -7.97
N PHE A 5 -14.43 -4.75 -8.78
CA PHE A 5 -14.47 -5.57 -9.98
C PHE A 5 -14.55 -4.63 -11.16
N THR A 6 -13.46 -4.55 -11.89
CA THR A 6 -13.38 -3.69 -13.06
C THR A 6 -13.70 -4.50 -14.30
N VAL A 7 -14.68 -4.06 -15.04
CA VAL A 7 -15.07 -4.69 -16.28
C VAL A 7 -14.64 -3.77 -17.41
N GLU A 8 -13.79 -4.28 -18.28
CA GLU A 8 -13.34 -3.51 -19.43
C GLU A 8 -14.04 -4.03 -20.68
N GLU A 9 -14.52 -3.09 -21.46
CA GLU A 9 -15.12 -3.42 -22.73
C GLU A 9 -14.09 -3.32 -23.84
N SER A 10 -14.10 -4.28 -24.71
CA SER A 10 -13.24 -4.26 -25.88
C SER A 10 -13.75 -3.20 -26.86
N LYS A 11 -12.83 -2.39 -27.34
CA LYS A 11 -13.18 -1.36 -28.32
C LYS A 11 -13.40 -1.92 -29.71
N THR A 12 -13.18 -3.17 -29.90
CA THR A 12 -13.39 -3.80 -31.20
C THR A 12 -14.79 -4.32 -31.39
N GLY A 13 -15.64 -4.09 -30.43
CA GLY A 13 -17.00 -4.56 -30.49
C GLY A 13 -17.20 -5.95 -29.93
N GLU A 14 -16.15 -6.63 -29.63
CA GLU A 14 -16.25 -7.91 -28.94
C GLU A 14 -16.42 -7.65 -27.47
N THR A 15 -17.34 -8.38 -26.85
CA THR A 15 -17.52 -8.25 -25.43
C THR A 15 -16.50 -9.14 -24.74
N SER A 16 -15.43 -8.52 -24.32
CA SER A 16 -14.40 -9.21 -23.57
C SER A 16 -14.51 -8.72 -22.12
N LEU A 17 -14.85 -9.58 -21.22
CA LEU A 17 -14.95 -9.24 -19.81
C LEU A 17 -13.70 -9.69 -19.11
N GLU A 18 -12.88 -8.72 -18.74
CA GLU A 18 -11.74 -8.98 -17.86
C GLU A 18 -12.13 -8.50 -16.48
N THR A 19 -12.12 -9.39 -15.53
CA THR A 19 -12.36 -9.03 -14.14
C THR A 19 -11.02 -8.92 -13.43
N VAL A 20 -10.75 -7.76 -12.91
CA VAL A 20 -9.52 -7.49 -12.17
C VAL A 20 -9.87 -7.40 -10.69
N GLU A 21 -9.19 -8.19 -9.89
CA GLU A 21 -9.38 -8.13 -8.45
C GLU A 21 -8.70 -6.90 -7.90
N GLY A 22 -9.36 -6.26 -6.96
CA GLY A 22 -8.81 -5.10 -6.33
C GLY A 22 -9.60 -4.73 -5.09
N ILE A 23 -9.12 -3.71 -4.41
CA ILE A 23 -9.77 -3.22 -3.22
C ILE A 23 -9.61 -1.71 -3.17
N GLN A 24 -10.64 -1.03 -2.70
CA GLN A 24 -10.61 0.42 -2.56
C GLN A 24 -11.14 0.79 -1.18
N PHE A 25 -10.50 1.76 -0.55
CA PHE A 25 -10.99 2.27 0.72
C PHE A 25 -10.83 3.79 0.77
N ASP A 26 -11.62 4.42 1.64
CA ASP A 26 -11.75 5.87 1.71
C ASP A 26 -10.73 6.50 2.64
N ARG A 27 -9.47 6.29 2.35
CA ARG A 27 -8.35 6.97 3.00
C ARG A 27 -7.32 7.29 1.95
N GLY A 28 -6.78 8.49 2.01
CA GLY A 28 -5.76 8.92 1.08
C GLY A 28 -4.39 9.00 1.73
N TYR A 29 -3.47 9.64 1.02
CA TYR A 29 -2.10 9.77 1.52
C TYR A 29 -2.03 10.68 2.75
N LYS A 30 -1.06 10.38 3.60
CA LYS A 30 -0.83 11.18 4.81
C LYS A 30 -0.25 12.55 4.49
N SER A 31 0.36 12.72 3.32
CA SER A 31 0.95 13.96 2.91
C SER A 31 0.88 14.11 1.40
N MET A 32 0.62 15.32 0.94
CA MET A 32 0.61 15.61 -0.50
C MET A 32 2.02 15.48 -1.09
N TYR A 33 3.06 15.46 -0.28
CA TYR A 33 4.41 15.26 -0.77
C TYR A 33 4.64 13.85 -1.33
N PHE A 34 3.71 12.94 -1.09
CA PHE A 34 3.80 11.60 -1.66
C PHE A 34 3.26 11.50 -3.09
N THR A 35 2.67 12.58 -3.62
CA THR A 35 2.09 12.53 -4.97
C THR A 35 3.18 12.33 -6.02
N THR A 36 2.82 11.60 -7.07
CA THR A 36 3.70 11.40 -8.23
C THR A 36 3.23 12.21 -9.43
N ASP A 37 1.98 12.64 -9.43
CA ASP A 37 1.40 13.46 -10.50
C ASP A 37 0.75 14.67 -9.86
N ASN A 38 1.34 15.84 -10.07
CA ASN A 38 0.83 17.08 -9.50
C ASN A 38 -0.44 17.58 -10.18
N ASN A 39 -0.67 17.18 -11.41
CA ASN A 39 -1.87 17.62 -12.11
C ASN A 39 -3.13 16.96 -11.57
N THR A 40 -3.03 15.69 -11.24
CA THR A 40 -4.16 14.96 -10.68
C THR A 40 -4.09 14.87 -9.17
N MET A 41 -3.00 15.33 -8.58
CA MET A 41 -2.76 15.23 -7.14
C MET A 41 -2.91 13.80 -6.63
N SER A 42 -2.34 12.88 -7.38
CA SER A 42 -2.39 11.46 -7.04
C SER A 42 -0.99 10.85 -7.01
N ALA A 43 -0.90 9.71 -6.34
CA ALA A 43 0.31 8.91 -6.33
C ALA A 43 -0.03 7.61 -7.02
N VAL A 44 0.74 7.24 -8.04
CA VAL A 44 0.56 5.99 -8.76
C VAL A 44 1.82 5.17 -8.59
N LEU A 45 1.65 3.98 -8.04
CA LEU A 45 2.76 3.06 -7.81
C LEU A 45 2.55 1.83 -8.69
N LYS A 46 3.57 1.50 -9.48
CA LYS A 46 3.53 0.32 -10.35
C LYS A 46 4.32 -0.79 -9.71
N ASP A 47 3.71 -1.96 -9.61
CA ASP A 47 4.30 -3.14 -9.01
C ASP A 47 4.89 -2.86 -7.63
N PRO A 48 4.14 -2.18 -6.73
CA PRO A 48 4.67 -1.83 -5.43
C PRO A 48 4.72 -3.00 -4.48
N LEU A 49 5.59 -2.88 -3.48
CA LEU A 49 5.52 -3.70 -2.30
C LEU A 49 4.57 -3.02 -1.32
N ILE A 50 3.82 -3.80 -0.58
CA ILE A 50 2.80 -3.27 0.32
C ILE A 50 3.09 -3.74 1.74
N LEU A 51 3.26 -2.79 2.64
CA LEU A 51 3.43 -3.06 4.06
C LEU A 51 2.08 -2.85 4.74
N ILE A 52 1.59 -3.88 5.41
CA ILE A 52 0.32 -3.83 6.10
C ILE A 52 0.60 -3.98 7.60
N TYR A 53 0.45 -2.91 8.34
CA TYR A 53 0.82 -2.88 9.75
C TYR A 53 -0.37 -2.49 10.61
N ASN A 54 -0.72 -3.34 11.55
CA ASN A 54 -1.82 -3.06 12.47
C ASN A 54 -1.29 -2.37 13.73
N GLY A 55 -0.78 -1.18 13.55
CA GLY A 55 -0.25 -0.37 14.64
C GLY A 55 0.17 1.00 14.12
N ARG A 56 0.71 1.81 15.01
CA ARG A 56 1.16 3.15 14.68
C ARG A 56 2.65 3.14 14.38
N LEU A 57 3.03 3.82 13.31
CA LEU A 57 4.42 3.99 12.94
C LEU A 57 4.86 5.40 13.30
N THR A 58 5.74 5.51 14.27
CA THR A 58 6.25 6.81 14.70
C THR A 58 7.76 6.87 14.69
N SER A 59 8.43 5.71 14.71
CA SER A 59 9.87 5.61 14.87
C SER A 59 10.56 5.17 13.59
N VAL A 60 11.67 5.83 13.25
CA VAL A 60 12.51 5.43 12.12
C VAL A 60 13.06 4.02 12.32
N LYS A 61 13.34 3.67 13.57
CA LYS A 61 13.91 2.37 13.90
C LYS A 61 13.04 1.21 13.42
N GLU A 62 11.72 1.39 13.49
CA GLU A 62 10.78 0.38 13.02
C GLU A 62 10.75 0.31 11.50
N LEU A 63 11.02 1.42 10.82
CA LEU A 63 10.98 1.49 9.37
C LEU A 63 12.23 0.98 8.69
N LEU A 64 13.38 1.03 9.36
CA LEU A 64 14.65 0.71 8.72
C LEU A 64 14.66 -0.65 8.03
N PRO A 65 14.23 -1.74 8.68
CA PRO A 65 14.23 -3.04 8.00
C PRO A 65 13.31 -3.08 6.78
N VAL A 66 12.18 -2.37 6.86
CA VAL A 66 11.23 -2.30 5.76
C VAL A 66 11.84 -1.55 4.58
N LEU A 67 12.47 -0.43 4.85
CA LEU A 67 13.11 0.38 3.81
C LEU A 67 14.28 -0.35 3.18
N GLU A 68 15.04 -1.10 3.96
CA GLU A 68 16.13 -1.91 3.43
C GLU A 68 15.62 -2.99 2.50
N GLY A 69 14.53 -3.67 2.89
CA GLY A 69 13.92 -4.68 2.05
C GLY A 69 13.39 -4.10 0.74
N THR A 70 12.82 -2.91 0.80
CA THR A 70 12.30 -2.23 -0.38
C THR A 70 13.43 -1.81 -1.31
N SER A 71 14.50 -1.29 -0.72
CA SER A 71 15.65 -0.82 -1.48
C SER A 71 16.34 -1.95 -2.23
N GLN A 72 16.39 -3.14 -1.65
CA GLN A 72 17.03 -4.29 -2.27
C GLN A 72 16.35 -4.72 -3.56
N THR A 73 15.06 -4.50 -3.67
CA THR A 73 14.30 -4.88 -4.86
C THR A 73 14.05 -3.71 -5.81
N ASP A 74 14.47 -2.52 -5.41
CA ASP A 74 14.26 -1.28 -6.19
C ASP A 74 12.78 -1.10 -6.55
N SER A 75 11.92 -1.42 -5.61
CA SER A 75 10.47 -1.33 -5.80
C SER A 75 9.90 -0.10 -5.13
N SER A 76 8.71 0.31 -5.56
CA SER A 76 7.95 1.32 -4.82
C SER A 76 7.30 0.65 -3.62
N LEU A 77 6.87 1.46 -2.66
CA LEU A 77 6.35 0.97 -1.39
C LEU A 77 5.07 1.71 -1.01
N LEU A 78 4.05 0.95 -0.68
CA LEU A 78 2.83 1.48 -0.07
C LEU A 78 2.81 1.02 1.38
N ILE A 79 2.69 1.96 2.31
CA ILE A 79 2.59 1.64 3.73
C ILE A 79 1.17 1.92 4.19
N ILE A 80 0.51 0.91 4.73
CA ILE A 80 -0.82 1.04 5.29
C ILE A 80 -0.70 0.70 6.77
N ALA A 81 -1.01 1.66 7.63
CA ALA A 81 -0.88 1.47 9.07
C ALA A 81 -2.03 2.18 9.79
N GLU A 82 -2.19 1.87 11.06
CA GLU A 82 -3.19 2.56 11.88
C GLU A 82 -2.97 4.06 11.81
N ASP A 83 -1.74 4.48 11.91
CA ASP A 83 -1.35 5.85 11.67
C ASP A 83 0.15 5.90 11.43
N ILE A 84 0.60 6.93 10.73
CA ILE A 84 2.01 7.15 10.47
C ILE A 84 2.25 8.62 10.75
N ASP A 85 3.10 8.92 11.72
CA ASP A 85 3.39 10.31 12.06
C ASP A 85 4.80 10.45 12.60
N GLY A 86 5.11 11.64 13.05
CA GLY A 86 6.39 11.93 13.69
C GLY A 86 7.57 11.67 12.79
N GLU A 87 8.59 11.09 13.39
CA GLU A 87 9.86 10.82 12.74
C GLU A 87 9.73 9.85 11.56
N ALA A 88 8.86 8.86 11.69
CA ALA A 88 8.64 7.90 10.62
C ALA A 88 8.12 8.59 9.36
N LEU A 89 7.10 9.43 9.53
CA LEU A 89 6.52 10.16 8.41
C LEU A 89 7.52 11.11 7.77
N SER A 90 8.24 11.86 8.61
CA SER A 90 9.25 12.80 8.12
C SER A 90 10.34 12.11 7.31
N THR A 91 10.79 10.95 7.78
CA THR A 91 11.83 10.19 7.09
C THR A 91 11.36 9.73 5.71
N LEU A 92 10.13 9.26 5.62
CA LEU A 92 9.57 8.83 4.34
C LEU A 92 9.49 9.99 3.37
N ILE A 93 9.02 11.14 3.84
CA ILE A 93 8.89 12.32 3.00
C ILE A 93 10.24 12.79 2.50
N VAL A 94 11.24 12.87 3.39
CA VAL A 94 12.57 13.33 3.03
C VAL A 94 13.21 12.42 1.98
N ASN A 95 13.12 11.11 2.18
CA ASN A 95 13.70 10.17 1.24
C ASN A 95 12.97 10.17 -0.11
N LYS A 96 11.67 10.36 -0.08
CA LYS A 96 10.90 10.50 -1.30
C LYS A 96 11.30 11.76 -2.06
N MET A 97 11.44 12.87 -1.36
CA MET A 97 11.82 14.15 -1.97
C MET A 97 13.23 14.12 -2.56
N ARG A 98 14.10 13.30 -1.98
CA ARG A 98 15.47 13.13 -2.50
C ARG A 98 15.54 12.15 -3.66
N GLY A 99 14.42 11.54 -4.02
CA GLY A 99 14.40 10.55 -5.09
C GLY A 99 14.99 9.21 -4.72
N MET A 100 15.25 8.98 -3.45
CA MET A 100 15.85 7.73 -2.98
C MET A 100 14.83 6.65 -2.72
N LEU A 101 13.57 7.03 -2.59
CA LEU A 101 12.51 6.11 -2.21
C LEU A 101 11.21 6.53 -2.90
N LYS A 102 10.51 5.57 -3.48
CA LYS A 102 9.19 5.79 -4.04
C LYS A 102 8.19 5.18 -3.07
N ALA A 103 7.69 6.01 -2.16
CA ALA A 103 6.80 5.52 -1.12
C ALA A 103 5.59 6.40 -0.95
N VAL A 104 4.52 5.79 -0.50
CA VAL A 104 3.30 6.49 -0.10
C VAL A 104 2.85 5.87 1.21
N ALA A 105 2.49 6.72 2.16
CA ALA A 105 1.95 6.26 3.43
C ALA A 105 0.48 6.65 3.52
N VAL A 106 -0.36 5.68 3.86
CA VAL A 106 -1.78 5.91 4.04
C VAL A 106 -2.23 5.37 5.39
N LYS A 107 -3.25 5.98 5.93
CA LYS A 107 -3.83 5.55 7.18
C LYS A 107 -4.89 4.50 6.90
N ALA A 108 -4.90 3.42 7.68
CA ALA A 108 -5.90 2.37 7.51
C ALA A 108 -7.29 2.91 7.87
N PRO A 109 -8.33 2.44 7.16
CA PRO A 109 -9.69 2.88 7.47
C PRO A 109 -10.24 2.19 8.71
N ASP A 110 -11.24 2.79 9.32
CA ASP A 110 -11.95 2.26 10.47
C ASP A 110 -11.03 2.10 11.69
N PHE A 111 -11.48 1.39 12.70
CA PHE A 111 -10.69 1.10 13.90
C PHE A 111 -11.10 -0.24 14.48
N GLY A 112 -10.26 -0.72 15.40
CA GLY A 112 -10.55 -1.95 16.12
C GLY A 112 -10.64 -3.14 15.19
N ASP A 113 -11.64 -3.97 15.42
CA ASP A 113 -11.83 -5.19 14.66
C ASP A 113 -12.15 -4.92 13.19
N ARG A 114 -12.81 -3.82 12.90
CA ARG A 114 -13.11 -3.46 11.52
C ARG A 114 -11.85 -3.12 10.76
N ARG A 115 -10.94 -2.38 11.40
CA ARG A 115 -9.67 -2.06 10.78
C ARG A 115 -8.89 -3.33 10.50
N LEU A 116 -8.85 -4.24 11.46
CA LEU A 116 -8.15 -5.50 11.26
C LEU A 116 -8.75 -6.29 10.10
N ALA A 117 -10.08 -6.33 10.02
CA ALA A 117 -10.75 -7.03 8.93
C ALA A 117 -10.38 -6.45 7.57
N VAL A 118 -10.32 -5.12 7.45
CA VAL A 118 -9.93 -4.47 6.20
C VAL A 118 -8.48 -4.79 5.87
N LEU A 119 -7.60 -4.74 6.87
CA LEU A 119 -6.20 -5.05 6.65
C LEU A 119 -6.01 -6.49 6.20
N GLU A 120 -6.80 -7.41 6.73
CA GLU A 120 -6.73 -8.80 6.32
C GLU A 120 -7.26 -9.01 4.90
N ASP A 121 -8.28 -8.25 4.50
CA ASP A 121 -8.76 -8.27 3.13
C ASP A 121 -7.67 -7.79 2.17
N ILE A 122 -6.97 -6.72 2.55
CA ILE A 122 -5.88 -6.21 1.74
C ILE A 122 -4.75 -7.25 1.64
N ALA A 123 -4.45 -7.91 2.76
CA ALA A 123 -3.43 -8.94 2.76
C ALA A 123 -3.82 -10.10 1.84
N THR A 124 -5.07 -10.48 1.84
CA THR A 124 -5.55 -11.56 0.98
C THR A 124 -5.42 -11.20 -0.50
N VAL A 125 -5.81 -9.98 -0.87
CA VAL A 125 -5.73 -9.54 -2.26
C VAL A 125 -4.28 -9.40 -2.73
N THR A 126 -3.39 -8.97 -1.86
CA THR A 126 -2.00 -8.67 -2.22
C THR A 126 -1.03 -9.81 -1.94
N GLY A 127 -1.50 -10.84 -1.24
CA GLY A 127 -0.62 -11.93 -0.84
C GLY A 127 0.31 -11.57 0.31
N GLY A 128 0.04 -10.47 0.99
CA GLY A 128 0.87 -10.01 2.10
C GLY A 128 0.43 -10.57 3.44
N THR A 129 1.07 -10.10 4.47
CA THR A 129 0.79 -10.51 5.85
C THR A 129 0.50 -9.28 6.69
N VAL A 130 -0.59 -9.31 7.45
CA VAL A 130 -0.86 -8.25 8.40
C VAL A 130 0.12 -8.38 9.57
N ILE A 131 0.95 -7.37 9.75
CA ILE A 131 1.91 -7.35 10.84
C ILE A 131 1.21 -6.80 12.07
N SER A 132 1.06 -7.63 13.06
CA SER A 132 0.32 -7.27 14.27
C SER A 132 1.20 -7.42 15.50
N PRO A 133 1.53 -6.31 16.17
CA PRO A 133 2.32 -6.40 17.40
C PRO A 133 1.67 -7.25 18.48
N GLU A 134 0.33 -7.28 18.48
CA GLU A 134 -0.41 -8.10 19.45
C GLU A 134 -0.14 -9.59 19.29
N LYS A 135 0.29 -10.00 18.10
CA LYS A 135 0.64 -11.38 17.82
C LYS A 135 2.14 -11.63 17.96
N GLY A 136 2.85 -10.67 18.53
CA GLY A 136 4.29 -10.80 18.71
C GLY A 136 5.12 -10.47 17.50
N MET A 137 4.51 -9.94 16.46
CA MET A 137 5.23 -9.56 15.25
C MET A 137 5.80 -8.15 15.42
N LYS A 138 7.09 -8.00 15.18
CA LYS A 138 7.75 -6.71 15.31
C LYS A 138 8.36 -6.27 14.00
N LEU A 139 8.19 -4.99 13.67
CA LEU A 139 8.77 -4.43 12.46
C LEU A 139 10.29 -4.44 12.50
N GLU A 140 10.87 -4.39 13.68
CA GLU A 140 12.32 -4.47 13.84
C GLU A 140 12.87 -5.82 13.40
N ARG A 141 12.01 -6.82 13.35
CA ARG A 141 12.35 -8.16 12.86
C ARG A 141 11.61 -8.45 11.55
N PHE A 142 11.43 -7.44 10.77
CA PHE A 142 10.66 -7.55 9.54
C PHE A 142 11.24 -8.61 8.60
N ASN A 143 10.33 -9.39 8.03
CA ASN A 143 10.67 -10.40 7.05
C ASN A 143 10.10 -9.95 5.70
N SER A 144 10.92 -9.95 4.68
CA SER A 144 10.49 -9.49 3.36
C SER A 144 9.35 -10.33 2.78
N ASP A 145 9.14 -11.54 3.29
CA ASP A 145 8.00 -12.35 2.87
C ASP A 145 6.66 -11.78 3.35
N TRP A 146 6.71 -10.83 4.28
CA TRP A 146 5.50 -10.19 4.77
C TRP A 146 4.98 -9.11 3.83
N PHE A 147 5.76 -8.70 2.85
CA PHE A 147 5.28 -7.72 1.87
C PHE A 147 4.15 -8.30 1.04
N GLY A 148 3.12 -7.48 0.81
CA GLY A 148 2.15 -7.75 -0.22
C GLY A 148 2.64 -7.17 -1.53
N LYS A 149 2.00 -7.56 -2.62
CA LYS A 149 2.32 -7.07 -3.95
C LYS A 149 1.04 -6.76 -4.70
N ALA A 150 1.08 -5.76 -5.54
CA ALA A 150 -0.03 -5.42 -6.39
C ALA A 150 0.50 -5.01 -7.75
N ARG A 151 -0.38 -4.91 -8.71
CA ARG A 151 -0.01 -4.46 -10.04
C ARG A 151 0.10 -2.94 -10.08
N VAL A 152 -0.92 -2.28 -9.56
CA VAL A 152 -0.96 -0.81 -9.53
C VAL A 152 -1.67 -0.38 -8.26
N VAL A 153 -1.12 0.66 -7.63
CA VAL A 153 -1.80 1.32 -6.52
C VAL A 153 -1.95 2.79 -6.89
N THR A 154 -3.16 3.31 -6.75
CA THR A 154 -3.43 4.73 -6.97
C THR A 154 -3.95 5.31 -5.67
N VAL A 155 -3.29 6.34 -5.18
CA VAL A 155 -3.68 7.01 -3.94
C VAL A 155 -3.97 8.45 -4.24
N THR A 156 -5.15 8.89 -3.83
CA THR A 156 -5.52 10.30 -3.95
C THR A 156 -5.60 10.89 -2.55
N LYS A 157 -6.06 12.11 -2.47
CA LYS A 157 -6.25 12.77 -1.19
C LYS A 157 -7.23 12.01 -0.29
N ASP A 158 -8.21 11.34 -0.88
CA ASP A 158 -9.31 10.75 -0.13
C ASP A 158 -9.46 9.24 -0.30
N THR A 159 -8.80 8.65 -1.28
CA THR A 159 -9.00 7.23 -1.57
C THR A 159 -7.69 6.52 -1.88
N THR A 160 -7.68 5.22 -1.63
CA THR A 160 -6.59 4.33 -2.02
C THR A 160 -7.21 3.18 -2.79
N THR A 161 -6.71 2.94 -4.00
CA THR A 161 -7.17 1.86 -4.86
C THR A 161 -6.01 0.93 -5.14
N ILE A 162 -6.17 -0.33 -4.80
CA ILE A 162 -5.16 -1.37 -5.01
C ILE A 162 -5.69 -2.34 -6.03
N VAL A 163 -4.99 -2.47 -7.14
CA VAL A 163 -5.39 -3.38 -8.21
C VAL A 163 -4.38 -4.52 -8.28
N ASP A 164 -4.85 -5.72 -8.11
CA ASP A 164 -4.04 -6.92 -8.16
C ASP A 164 -4.48 -7.77 -9.35
N GLY A 165 -3.95 -7.46 -10.51
CA GLY A 165 -4.20 -8.25 -11.71
C GLY A 165 -3.01 -9.07 -12.13
N ALA A 166 -1.93 -8.99 -11.40
CA ALA A 166 -0.65 -9.55 -11.80
C ALA A 166 -0.57 -11.06 -11.67
N ARG A 167 -1.51 -11.68 -10.96
CA ARG A 167 -1.43 -13.09 -10.66
C ARG A 167 -2.04 -14.01 -11.69
N SER A 168 -2.61 -13.47 -12.68
CA SER A 168 -3.16 -14.29 -13.74
C SER A 168 -2.09 -15.08 -14.42
N GLU A 169 -1.63 -15.63 -14.37
CA GLU A 169 -0.81 -16.29 -14.93
C GLU A 169 -0.54 -17.23 -14.92
N GLU A 170 -0.63 -17.31 -14.70
CA GLU A 170 -0.31 -17.92 -14.63
C GLU A 170 -0.04 -18.37 -14.82
#